data_6dde683c9ed2678e091c56ea07f05816
#
_entry.id   6dde683c9ed2678e091c56ea07f05816
#
_cell.length_a   1.000
_cell.length_b   1.000
_cell.length_c   1.000
_cell.angle_alpha   90.00
_cell.angle_beta   90.00
_cell.angle_gamma   90.00
#
_symmetry.space_group_name_H-M   'P 1'
#
loop_
_entity.id
_entity.type
_entity.pdbx_description
1 polymer ?
#
loop_
_entity_poly.entity_id
_entity_poly.type
_entity_poly.pdbx_seq_one_letter_code
_entity_poly.pdbx_strand_id
1 'polypeptide(L)'
;MLLCVSADLAQAQGLDVIHCTDSTFCVPSVWGMPRSKALIFEYENVFSHRLRATSDLEAVGNGSGELQREERLDFKLRFPIYLSESFKMALGFSYFNEDYIFKDFDNPDYALFQSLDDKNLKSMGMALYLTKAWKGKHYFIMRISTDLNGDYKAGVLPRDRYLRVSIAPMFGVKKDAWTSYGGGIAWGYNFGRPTIYPFFVYNRTFNDKLGIESILPANAMLRVNFSQSMILYSGVALEGSSYTIRPSGEALAQFETLQLRKSEIRLFANLEREIHDWFWFNVEAGVRFSYRFELAENLLYNPETIIDMRRRPAPFLKAGVFLVPPKKFLE
;
A
#
# COMPACT_ATOMS: atom_id res chain seq x y z
N MET A 1 -14.27 4.91 -7.03
CA MET A 1 -13.25 5.21 -7.97
C MET A 1 -13.60 4.85 -9.41
N LEU A 2 -14.74 5.15 -9.82
CA LEU A 2 -15.33 5.12 -11.15
C LEU A 2 -15.31 6.54 -11.71
N LEU A 3 -14.14 7.22 -11.91
CA LEU A 3 -14.29 8.63 -11.70
C LEU A 3 -13.46 9.58 -12.54
N CYS A 4 -12.85 9.08 -13.57
CA CYS A 4 -12.25 9.90 -14.61
C CYS A 4 -12.54 9.36 -15.98
N VAL A 5 -13.78 9.14 -16.22
CA VAL A 5 -14.19 8.25 -17.24
C VAL A 5 -14.79 8.91 -18.46
N SER A 6 -15.43 10.02 -18.32
CA SER A 6 -15.87 10.80 -19.47
C SER A 6 -14.72 11.43 -20.25
N ALA A 7 -13.52 11.42 -19.66
CA ALA A 7 -12.33 11.99 -20.26
C ALA A 7 -11.60 11.02 -21.23
N ASP A 8 -11.70 9.71 -20.97
CA ASP A 8 -10.86 8.74 -21.69
C ASP A 8 -11.41 8.31 -23.04
N LEU A 9 -12.70 8.48 -23.28
CA LEU A 9 -13.35 8.04 -24.50
C LEU A 9 -13.34 9.05 -25.65
N ALA A 10 -13.39 10.33 -25.32
CA ALA A 10 -13.22 11.38 -26.32
C ALA A 10 -11.85 11.35 -26.99
N GLN A 11 -10.92 10.63 -26.41
CA GLN A 11 -9.54 10.58 -26.83
C GLN A 11 -9.18 9.39 -27.73
N ALA A 12 -10.04 8.41 -27.86
CA ALA A 12 -9.89 7.37 -28.89
C ALA A 12 -10.10 7.93 -30.30
N GLN A 13 -10.60 9.16 -30.43
CA GLN A 13 -10.93 9.79 -31.70
C GLN A 13 -10.17 11.07 -32.04
N GLY A 14 -9.07 11.38 -31.35
CA GLY A 14 -8.18 12.52 -31.70
C GLY A 14 -8.29 13.71 -30.74
N LEU A 15 -7.20 13.96 -30.07
CA LEU A 15 -6.61 15.24 -29.63
C LEU A 15 -7.49 16.39 -29.07
N ASP A 16 -8.68 16.16 -28.56
CA ASP A 16 -9.36 17.19 -27.81
C ASP A 16 -8.87 17.21 -26.37
N VAL A 17 -8.16 18.26 -26.03
CA VAL A 17 -7.66 18.54 -24.67
C VAL A 17 -8.87 18.73 -23.77
N ILE A 18 -9.12 17.74 -22.90
CA ILE A 18 -10.19 17.83 -21.92
C ILE A 18 -9.75 18.79 -20.83
N HIS A 19 -10.26 19.99 -20.90
CA HIS A 19 -10.15 20.97 -19.82
C HIS A 19 -11.17 20.61 -18.72
N CYS A 20 -10.79 20.80 -17.46
CA CYS A 20 -11.77 20.84 -16.38
C CYS A 20 -12.70 22.04 -16.62
N THR A 21 -13.85 21.79 -17.20
CA THR A 21 -14.94 22.76 -17.34
C THR A 21 -15.87 22.67 -16.14
N ASP A 22 -16.86 23.53 -16.07
CA ASP A 22 -17.86 23.50 -14.99
C ASP A 22 -18.60 22.16 -14.87
N SER A 23 -18.68 21.39 -15.95
CA SER A 23 -19.30 20.06 -16.01
C SER A 23 -18.30 18.90 -15.84
N THR A 24 -17.00 19.16 -15.87
CA THR A 24 -15.96 18.14 -15.79
C THR A 24 -15.54 17.89 -14.36
N PHE A 25 -15.50 16.63 -13.96
CA PHE A 25 -15.07 16.25 -12.64
C PHE A 25 -13.55 16.20 -12.55
N CYS A 26 -12.95 17.11 -11.79
CA CYS A 26 -11.51 17.19 -11.60
C CYS A 26 -11.02 16.19 -10.55
N VAL A 27 -10.02 15.41 -10.92
CA VAL A 27 -9.37 14.39 -10.07
C VAL A 27 -7.90 14.29 -10.45
N PRO A 28 -7.06 13.61 -9.65
CA PRO A 28 -5.62 13.49 -9.91
C PRO A 28 -5.27 12.82 -11.23
N SER A 29 -6.14 12.01 -11.79
CA SER A 29 -5.86 11.24 -13.01
C SER A 29 -5.63 12.16 -14.21
N VAL A 30 -4.60 11.83 -14.97
CA VAL A 30 -4.24 12.51 -16.21
C VAL A 30 -4.28 11.53 -17.38
N TRP A 31 -4.16 12.06 -18.62
CA TRP A 31 -4.14 11.25 -19.82
C TRP A 31 -3.22 10.03 -19.70
N GLY A 32 -3.65 8.89 -20.23
CA GLY A 32 -2.88 7.65 -20.25
C GLY A 32 -2.73 6.92 -18.90
N MET A 33 -3.26 7.46 -17.80
CA MET A 33 -3.36 6.69 -16.54
C MET A 33 -4.41 5.58 -16.68
N PRO A 34 -4.18 4.41 -16.06
CA PRO A 34 -5.12 3.31 -16.13
C PRO A 34 -6.41 3.62 -15.40
N ARG A 35 -7.43 2.87 -15.75
CA ARG A 35 -8.71 2.85 -15.03
C ARG A 35 -8.48 2.38 -13.60
N SER A 36 -9.31 2.88 -12.72
CA SER A 36 -9.21 2.59 -11.30
C SER A 36 -9.58 1.15 -10.97
N LYS A 37 -8.73 0.50 -10.18
CA LYS A 37 -8.92 -0.88 -9.74
C LYS A 37 -10.04 -0.96 -8.70
N ALA A 38 -11.11 -1.68 -9.00
CA ALA A 38 -12.24 -1.91 -8.12
C ALA A 38 -12.01 -3.10 -7.18
N LEU A 39 -11.46 -4.20 -7.71
CA LEU A 39 -11.04 -5.37 -6.94
C LEU A 39 -9.60 -5.68 -7.30
N ILE A 40 -8.81 -6.03 -6.30
CA ILE A 40 -7.40 -6.43 -6.44
C ILE A 40 -7.20 -7.69 -5.62
N PHE A 41 -6.53 -8.67 -6.21
CA PHE A 41 -6.05 -9.86 -5.53
C PHE A 41 -4.61 -10.11 -5.98
N GLU A 42 -3.66 -10.02 -5.05
CA GLU A 42 -2.23 -10.13 -5.33
C GLU A 42 -1.59 -11.10 -4.34
N TYR A 43 -0.67 -11.91 -4.84
CA TYR A 43 0.20 -12.77 -4.06
C TYR A 43 1.65 -12.38 -4.34
N GLU A 44 2.43 -12.22 -3.27
CA GLU A 44 3.84 -11.90 -3.32
C GLU A 44 4.66 -12.91 -2.54
N ASN A 45 5.77 -13.32 -3.12
CA ASN A 45 6.80 -14.10 -2.46
C ASN A 45 8.10 -13.30 -2.41
N VAL A 46 8.61 -13.08 -1.20
CA VAL A 46 9.93 -12.49 -0.96
C VAL A 46 10.91 -13.66 -0.77
N PHE A 47 11.95 -13.69 -1.59
CA PHE A 47 12.91 -14.78 -1.59
C PHE A 47 13.80 -14.79 -0.36
N SER A 48 14.38 -15.95 -0.10
CA SER A 48 15.22 -16.23 1.06
C SER A 48 16.31 -15.19 1.27
N HIS A 49 16.47 -14.78 2.52
CA HIS A 49 17.50 -13.84 2.94
C HIS A 49 17.83 -13.98 4.43
N ARG A 50 19.06 -13.55 4.79
CA ARG A 50 19.52 -13.61 6.17
C ARG A 50 18.93 -12.48 7.02
N LEU A 51 18.62 -12.85 8.27
CA LEU A 51 18.17 -11.97 9.32
C LEU A 51 19.11 -12.08 10.52
N ARG A 52 19.48 -10.94 11.10
CA ARG A 52 20.18 -10.85 12.38
C ARG A 52 19.32 -10.04 13.34
N ALA A 53 19.14 -10.52 14.54
CA ALA A 53 18.40 -9.90 15.62
C ALA A 53 19.34 -9.59 16.80
N THR A 54 19.15 -8.44 17.41
CA THR A 54 19.89 -7.98 18.60
C THR A 54 18.92 -7.43 19.62
N SER A 55 19.21 -7.68 20.89
CA SER A 55 18.42 -7.17 22.02
C SER A 55 19.34 -6.71 23.14
N ASP A 56 18.97 -5.60 23.78
CA ASP A 56 19.65 -5.10 25.00
C ASP A 56 19.18 -5.85 26.25
N LEU A 57 18.13 -6.66 26.17
CA LEU A 57 17.68 -7.52 27.28
C LEU A 57 18.50 -8.80 27.30
N GLU A 58 19.25 -9.01 28.39
CA GLU A 58 20.09 -10.21 28.57
C GLU A 58 19.31 -11.52 28.42
N ALA A 59 18.07 -11.55 28.90
CA ALA A 59 17.21 -12.73 28.79
C ALA A 59 16.84 -13.09 27.33
N VAL A 60 16.88 -12.13 26.41
CA VAL A 60 16.58 -12.32 24.98
C VAL A 60 17.86 -12.60 24.21
N GLY A 61 18.91 -11.78 24.42
CA GLY A 61 20.20 -11.92 23.74
C GLY A 61 20.12 -11.67 22.23
N ASN A 62 21.07 -12.24 21.51
CA ASN A 62 21.21 -12.10 20.06
C ASN A 62 20.92 -13.40 19.34
N GLY A 63 20.40 -13.31 18.12
CA GLY A 63 20.14 -14.47 17.27
C GLY A 63 20.32 -14.14 15.80
N SER A 64 20.59 -15.18 15.00
CA SER A 64 20.56 -15.07 13.55
C SER A 64 19.91 -16.30 12.92
N GLY A 65 19.36 -16.11 11.73
CA GLY A 65 18.70 -17.17 10.99
C GLY A 65 18.49 -16.75 9.54
N GLU A 66 17.97 -17.67 8.77
CA GLU A 66 17.53 -17.41 7.40
C GLU A 66 16.02 -17.35 7.36
N LEU A 67 15.46 -16.23 6.90
CA LEU A 67 14.07 -16.15 6.51
C LEU A 67 13.94 -16.84 5.15
N GLN A 68 13.48 -18.08 5.18
CA GLN A 68 13.40 -18.93 3.99
C GLN A 68 12.33 -18.42 3.04
N ARG A 69 11.19 -18.00 3.58
CA ARG A 69 10.03 -17.57 2.80
C ARG A 69 9.23 -16.52 3.58
N GLU A 70 8.90 -15.45 2.90
CA GLU A 70 7.95 -14.46 3.36
C GLU A 70 6.86 -14.34 2.29
N GLU A 71 5.66 -14.79 2.62
CA GLU A 71 4.52 -14.78 1.73
C GLU A 71 3.55 -13.69 2.12
N ARG A 72 3.01 -13.02 1.13
CA ARG A 72 2.05 -11.94 1.33
C ARG A 72 0.85 -12.13 0.41
N LEU A 73 -0.35 -12.05 0.96
CA LEU A 73 -1.60 -12.04 0.24
C LEU A 73 -2.27 -10.70 0.43
N ASP A 74 -2.64 -10.03 -0.63
CA ASP A 74 -3.32 -8.73 -0.61
C ASP A 74 -4.64 -8.80 -1.38
N PHE A 75 -5.72 -8.54 -0.67
CA PHE A 75 -7.07 -8.44 -1.24
C PHE A 75 -7.64 -7.06 -0.94
N LYS A 76 -8.10 -6.37 -1.98
CA LYS A 76 -8.75 -5.06 -1.84
C LYS A 76 -10.01 -5.02 -2.69
N LEU A 77 -11.09 -4.51 -2.09
CA LEU A 77 -12.34 -4.23 -2.76
C LEU A 77 -12.69 -2.75 -2.56
N ARG A 78 -13.08 -2.07 -3.64
CA ARG A 78 -13.54 -0.68 -3.59
C ARG A 78 -14.80 -0.55 -4.42
N PHE A 79 -15.81 0.07 -3.85
CA PHE A 79 -17.06 0.30 -4.56
C PHE A 79 -17.62 1.70 -4.25
N PRO A 80 -18.19 2.36 -5.26
CA PRO A 80 -18.82 3.65 -5.06
C PRO A 80 -20.15 3.46 -4.31
N ILE A 81 -20.41 4.34 -3.34
CA ILE A 81 -21.68 4.39 -2.62
C ILE A 81 -22.51 5.64 -2.97
N TYR A 82 -21.83 6.68 -3.44
CA TYR A 82 -22.49 7.86 -3.93
C TYR A 82 -21.69 8.49 -5.07
N LEU A 83 -22.36 8.84 -6.16
CA LEU A 83 -21.77 9.44 -7.35
C LEU A 83 -22.59 10.62 -7.81
N SER A 84 -22.00 11.79 -7.84
CA SER A 84 -22.56 12.98 -8.51
C SER A 84 -21.46 13.68 -9.32
N GLU A 85 -21.82 14.66 -10.13
CA GLU A 85 -20.87 15.41 -10.95
C GLU A 85 -19.72 16.04 -10.13
N SER A 86 -20.03 16.56 -8.95
CA SER A 86 -19.04 17.29 -8.13
C SER A 86 -18.64 16.61 -6.84
N PHE A 87 -19.35 15.55 -6.43
CA PHE A 87 -19.05 14.84 -5.18
C PHE A 87 -19.18 13.34 -5.35
N LYS A 88 -18.22 12.62 -4.85
CA LYS A 88 -18.16 11.17 -4.95
C LYS A 88 -17.68 10.57 -3.64
N MET A 89 -18.31 9.46 -3.28
CA MET A 89 -17.99 8.70 -2.08
C MET A 89 -17.84 7.22 -2.43
N ALA A 90 -16.79 6.59 -1.94
CA ALA A 90 -16.55 5.17 -2.12
C ALA A 90 -16.14 4.53 -0.80
N LEU A 91 -16.54 3.29 -0.59
CA LEU A 91 -16.05 2.44 0.48
C LEU A 91 -15.00 1.49 -0.06
N GLY A 92 -14.00 1.22 0.77
CA GLY A 92 -12.99 0.21 0.54
C GLY A 92 -13.00 -0.81 1.65
N PHE A 93 -12.71 -2.05 1.30
CA PHE A 93 -12.38 -3.14 2.21
C PHE A 93 -11.01 -3.68 1.80
N SER A 94 -10.16 -4.00 2.78
CA SER A 94 -8.84 -4.59 2.56
C SER A 94 -8.62 -5.75 3.50
N TYR A 95 -7.99 -6.79 2.99
CA TYR A 95 -7.45 -7.90 3.77
C TYR A 95 -6.02 -8.15 3.30
N PHE A 96 -5.10 -8.18 4.23
CA PHE A 96 -3.71 -8.48 4.00
C PHE A 96 -3.26 -9.55 4.97
N ASN A 97 -2.55 -10.56 4.47
CA ASN A 97 -1.94 -11.60 5.29
C ASN A 97 -0.45 -11.70 4.96
N GLU A 98 0.35 -11.90 5.99
CA GLU A 98 1.79 -12.04 5.87
C GLU A 98 2.28 -13.15 6.78
N ASP A 99 3.02 -14.10 6.21
CA ASP A 99 3.56 -15.25 6.89
C ASP A 99 5.07 -15.31 6.74
N TYR A 100 5.76 -15.71 7.82
CA TYR A 100 7.19 -15.89 7.86
C TYR A 100 7.52 -17.35 8.13
N ILE A 101 8.45 -17.91 7.35
CA ILE A 101 9.00 -19.25 7.57
C ILE A 101 10.51 -19.11 7.67
N PHE A 102 11.02 -19.46 8.84
CA PHE A 102 12.44 -19.39 9.14
C PHE A 102 13.10 -20.77 9.03
N LYS A 103 14.40 -20.78 8.79
CA LYS A 103 15.25 -21.97 8.86
C LYS A 103 16.70 -21.58 9.21
N ASP A 104 17.52 -22.61 9.41
CA ASP A 104 18.97 -22.47 9.67
C ASP A 104 19.26 -21.47 10.80
N PHE A 105 18.60 -21.70 11.95
CA PHE A 105 18.78 -20.89 13.16
C PHE A 105 20.10 -21.18 13.84
N ASP A 106 20.80 -20.17 14.29
CA ASP A 106 21.91 -20.35 15.25
C ASP A 106 21.38 -20.81 16.62
N ASN A 107 20.15 -20.38 16.98
CA ASN A 107 19.46 -20.80 18.19
C ASN A 107 17.95 -20.97 17.90
N PRO A 108 17.44 -22.21 17.82
CA PRO A 108 16.02 -22.49 17.57
C PRO A 108 15.09 -21.95 18.66
N ASP A 109 15.59 -21.87 19.90
CA ASP A 109 14.80 -21.40 21.03
C ASP A 109 14.79 -19.87 21.18
N TYR A 110 15.39 -19.15 20.21
CA TYR A 110 15.41 -17.71 20.23
C TYR A 110 14.00 -17.13 20.18
N ALA A 111 13.65 -16.31 21.14
CA ALA A 111 12.28 -15.83 21.37
C ALA A 111 11.64 -15.13 20.16
N LEU A 112 12.42 -14.49 19.28
CA LEU A 112 11.94 -13.90 18.04
C LEU A 112 11.36 -14.96 17.10
N PHE A 113 12.13 -16.06 16.86
CA PHE A 113 11.72 -17.11 15.93
C PHE A 113 10.48 -17.83 16.46
N GLN A 114 10.44 -18.17 17.74
CA GLN A 114 9.25 -18.72 18.39
C GLN A 114 8.02 -17.79 18.30
N SER A 115 8.25 -16.48 18.21
CA SER A 115 7.17 -15.49 18.15
C SER A 115 6.66 -15.20 16.74
N LEU A 116 7.46 -15.44 15.70
CA LEU A 116 7.13 -15.06 14.32
C LEU A 116 7.02 -16.23 13.36
N ASP A 117 7.67 -17.38 13.65
CA ASP A 117 7.65 -18.53 12.74
C ASP A 117 6.23 -19.11 12.64
N ASP A 118 5.78 -19.34 11.41
CA ASP A 118 4.43 -19.83 11.07
C ASP A 118 3.30 -19.00 11.72
N LYS A 119 3.56 -17.72 11.98
CA LYS A 119 2.56 -16.81 12.57
C LYS A 119 1.92 -15.97 11.50
N ASN A 120 0.63 -16.17 11.30
CA ASN A 120 -0.22 -15.39 10.40
C ASN A 120 -0.40 -13.97 10.91
N LEU A 121 0.23 -12.99 10.30
CA LEU A 121 0.04 -11.57 10.56
C LEU A 121 -1.02 -11.02 9.62
N LYS A 122 -2.12 -10.52 10.19
CA LYS A 122 -3.28 -10.07 9.43
C LYS A 122 -3.50 -8.59 9.58
N SER A 123 -3.94 -7.98 8.50
CA SER A 123 -4.52 -6.65 8.50
C SER A 123 -5.88 -6.71 7.82
N MET A 124 -6.93 -6.35 8.53
CA MET A 124 -8.27 -6.23 7.98
C MET A 124 -8.76 -4.81 8.15
N GLY A 125 -9.06 -4.15 7.04
CA GLY A 125 -9.33 -2.72 7.04
C GLY A 125 -10.56 -2.31 6.27
N MET A 126 -11.09 -1.15 6.65
CA MET A 126 -12.11 -0.41 5.94
C MET A 126 -11.63 1.00 5.66
N ALA A 127 -12.00 1.55 4.52
CA ALA A 127 -11.65 2.92 4.14
C ALA A 127 -12.84 3.63 3.51
N LEU A 128 -12.99 4.91 3.86
CA LEU A 128 -13.91 5.85 3.23
C LEU A 128 -13.09 6.80 2.36
N TYR A 129 -13.47 6.91 1.11
CA TYR A 129 -12.88 7.84 0.15
C TYR A 129 -13.92 8.90 -0.21
N LEU A 130 -13.57 10.16 0.01
CA LEU A 130 -14.38 11.31 -0.36
C LEU A 130 -13.62 12.11 -1.42
N THR A 131 -14.31 12.49 -2.48
CA THR A 131 -13.74 13.37 -3.51
C THR A 131 -14.73 14.46 -3.84
N LYS A 132 -14.30 15.71 -3.75
CA LYS A 132 -15.08 16.90 -4.10
C LYS A 132 -14.34 17.67 -5.17
N ALA A 133 -15.00 17.94 -6.29
CA ALA A 133 -14.52 18.88 -7.29
C ALA A 133 -15.28 20.21 -7.16
N TRP A 134 -14.56 21.31 -7.39
CA TRP A 134 -15.15 22.65 -7.51
C TRP A 134 -15.10 23.11 -8.96
N LYS A 135 -15.84 24.15 -9.22
CA LYS A 135 -15.76 24.83 -10.51
C LYS A 135 -14.30 25.18 -10.83
N GLY A 136 -13.91 24.96 -12.08
CA GLY A 136 -12.54 25.12 -12.52
C GLY A 136 -11.70 23.87 -12.31
N LYS A 137 -10.47 24.04 -11.84
CA LYS A 137 -9.44 22.98 -11.84
C LYS A 137 -9.14 22.39 -10.47
N HIS A 138 -9.87 22.78 -9.44
CA HIS A 138 -9.60 22.43 -8.05
C HIS A 138 -10.37 21.18 -7.61
N TYR A 139 -9.74 20.35 -6.80
CA TYR A 139 -10.38 19.20 -6.17
C TYR A 139 -9.86 18.98 -4.75
N PHE A 140 -10.68 18.30 -3.96
CA PHE A 140 -10.35 17.83 -2.63
C PHE A 140 -10.57 16.35 -2.55
N ILE A 141 -9.63 15.64 -1.94
CA ILE A 141 -9.75 14.21 -1.65
C ILE A 141 -9.47 14.01 -0.17
N MET A 142 -10.25 13.14 0.46
CA MET A 142 -10.01 12.69 1.81
C MET A 142 -10.14 11.17 1.88
N ARG A 143 -9.15 10.53 2.47
CA ARG A 143 -9.20 9.12 2.84
C ARG A 143 -9.23 9.03 4.36
N ILE A 144 -10.17 8.25 4.88
CA ILE A 144 -10.23 7.83 6.27
C ILE A 144 -10.17 6.32 6.26
N SER A 145 -9.28 5.70 7.03
CA SER A 145 -9.19 4.25 7.12
C SER A 145 -9.02 3.78 8.56
N THR A 146 -9.54 2.59 8.81
CA THR A 146 -9.39 1.86 10.06
C THR A 146 -8.94 0.45 9.72
N ASP A 147 -7.88 -0.02 10.35
CA ASP A 147 -7.29 -1.33 10.10
C ASP A 147 -7.06 -2.05 11.43
N LEU A 148 -7.34 -3.34 11.48
CA LEU A 148 -7.04 -4.22 12.60
C LEU A 148 -5.81 -5.05 12.23
N ASN A 149 -4.67 -4.75 12.87
CA ASN A 149 -3.37 -5.30 12.51
C ASN A 149 -2.80 -6.18 13.62
N GLY A 150 -2.57 -7.46 13.33
CA GLY A 150 -1.91 -8.36 14.27
C GLY A 150 -2.15 -9.84 14.06
N ASP A 151 -1.80 -10.62 15.07
CA ASP A 151 -1.86 -12.09 15.12
C ASP A 151 -3.18 -12.64 15.71
N TYR A 152 -4.26 -11.86 15.64
CA TYR A 152 -5.56 -12.28 16.19
C TYR A 152 -6.14 -13.51 15.48
N LYS A 153 -6.82 -14.38 16.23
CA LYS A 153 -7.51 -15.56 15.69
C LYS A 153 -8.88 -15.19 15.16
N ALA A 154 -9.32 -15.90 14.11
CA ALA A 154 -10.66 -15.75 13.57
C ALA A 154 -11.71 -16.06 14.67
N GLY A 155 -12.77 -15.23 14.74
CA GLY A 155 -13.84 -15.37 15.71
C GLY A 155 -13.62 -14.66 17.06
N VAL A 156 -12.44 -14.11 17.32
CA VAL A 156 -12.17 -13.26 18.47
C VAL A 156 -12.12 -11.83 18.01
N LEU A 157 -13.02 -10.98 18.52
CA LEU A 157 -12.96 -9.53 18.21
C LEU A 157 -11.65 -8.97 18.76
N PRO A 158 -10.82 -8.37 17.91
CA PRO A 158 -9.58 -7.77 18.34
C PRO A 158 -9.85 -6.63 19.33
N ARG A 159 -8.98 -6.51 20.33
CA ARG A 159 -9.00 -5.38 21.26
C ARG A 159 -8.53 -4.11 20.56
N ASP A 160 -8.76 -2.97 21.17
CA ASP A 160 -8.31 -1.63 20.75
C ASP A 160 -6.81 -1.55 20.39
N ARG A 161 -5.96 -2.37 20.99
CA ARG A 161 -4.52 -2.49 20.70
C ARG A 161 -4.22 -2.87 19.24
N TYR A 162 -5.15 -3.54 18.55
CA TYR A 162 -4.99 -3.94 17.15
C TYR A 162 -5.46 -2.85 16.18
N LEU A 163 -6.26 -1.89 16.67
CA LEU A 163 -6.85 -0.85 15.83
C LEU A 163 -5.83 0.20 15.39
N ARG A 164 -5.82 0.49 14.10
CA ARG A 164 -5.07 1.57 13.48
C ARG A 164 -6.03 2.48 12.74
N VAL A 165 -5.90 3.78 12.96
CA VAL A 165 -6.71 4.79 12.28
C VAL A 165 -5.78 5.69 11.48
N SER A 166 -6.18 6.04 10.27
CA SER A 166 -5.44 6.97 9.41
C SER A 166 -6.38 7.91 8.68
N ILE A 167 -5.96 9.17 8.56
CA ILE A 167 -6.70 10.22 7.86
C ILE A 167 -5.73 10.97 6.95
N ALA A 168 -6.11 11.21 5.71
CA ALA A 168 -5.29 11.89 4.73
C ALA A 168 -6.13 12.83 3.85
N PRO A 169 -6.38 14.07 4.28
CA PRO A 169 -6.95 15.12 3.44
C PRO A 169 -5.91 15.68 2.46
N MET A 170 -6.35 16.01 1.25
CA MET A 170 -5.53 16.55 0.18
C MET A 170 -6.30 17.56 -0.65
N PHE A 171 -5.64 18.66 -1.01
CA PHE A 171 -6.09 19.60 -2.02
C PHE A 171 -5.23 19.47 -3.28
N GLY A 172 -5.87 19.55 -4.44
CA GLY A 172 -5.18 19.45 -5.70
C GLY A 172 -5.76 20.34 -6.80
N VAL A 173 -4.96 20.45 -7.85
CA VAL A 173 -5.26 21.20 -9.05
C VAL A 173 -4.98 20.31 -10.26
N LYS A 174 -5.98 20.13 -11.13
CA LYS A 174 -5.78 19.56 -12.45
C LYS A 174 -5.53 20.71 -13.42
N LYS A 175 -4.25 20.97 -13.70
CA LYS A 175 -3.83 22.08 -14.56
C LYS A 175 -4.39 21.95 -15.97
N ASP A 176 -4.31 20.75 -16.52
CA ASP A 176 -4.76 20.37 -17.86
C ASP A 176 -5.00 18.85 -17.93
N ALA A 177 -5.29 18.31 -19.11
CA ALA A 177 -5.47 16.87 -19.30
C ALA A 177 -4.21 16.04 -19.00
N TRP A 178 -3.03 16.66 -19.05
CA TRP A 178 -1.73 15.99 -18.94
C TRP A 178 -1.05 16.17 -17.59
N THR A 179 -1.51 17.14 -16.78
CA THR A 179 -0.82 17.51 -15.54
C THR A 179 -1.81 17.73 -14.41
N SER A 180 -1.58 17.04 -13.30
CA SER A 180 -2.29 17.23 -12.04
C SER A 180 -1.31 17.18 -10.88
N TYR A 181 -1.51 18.04 -9.88
CA TYR A 181 -0.71 18.07 -8.67
C TYR A 181 -1.54 18.48 -7.46
N GLY A 182 -1.06 18.13 -6.29
CA GLY A 182 -1.74 18.45 -5.04
C GLY A 182 -0.86 18.16 -3.84
N GLY A 183 -1.34 18.56 -2.69
CA GLY A 183 -0.65 18.31 -1.42
C GLY A 183 -1.63 18.13 -0.28
N GLY A 184 -1.17 17.46 0.76
CA GLY A 184 -1.97 17.17 1.94
C GLY A 184 -1.12 16.80 3.14
N ILE A 185 -1.82 16.43 4.20
CA ILE A 185 -1.22 15.96 5.44
C ILE A 185 -1.80 14.58 5.73
N ALA A 186 -0.95 13.60 5.98
CA ALA A 186 -1.36 12.28 6.43
C ALA A 186 -1.08 12.15 7.93
N TRP A 187 -2.08 11.69 8.65
CA TRP A 187 -1.99 11.32 10.05
C TRP A 187 -2.40 9.86 10.21
N GLY A 188 -1.65 9.11 11.00
CA GLY A 188 -1.97 7.70 11.30
C GLY A 188 -0.75 6.81 11.35
N TYR A 189 -0.97 5.52 11.22
CA TYR A 189 0.08 4.50 11.31
C TYR A 189 0.70 4.23 9.94
N ASN A 190 1.43 5.22 9.44
CA ASN A 190 2.12 5.10 8.18
C ASN A 190 3.61 4.77 8.44
N PHE A 191 4.25 4.08 7.53
CA PHE A 191 5.66 3.70 7.64
C PHE A 191 6.01 2.97 8.96
N GLY A 192 5.07 2.12 9.45
CA GLY A 192 5.29 1.26 10.63
C GLY A 192 5.21 1.95 11.99
N ARG A 193 4.81 3.22 12.07
CA ARG A 193 4.65 3.96 13.32
C ARG A 193 3.59 5.07 13.19
N PRO A 194 3.03 5.57 14.33
CA PRO A 194 2.15 6.73 14.29
C PRO A 194 2.95 7.95 13.83
N THR A 195 2.47 8.61 12.79
CA THR A 195 3.16 9.77 12.19
C THR A 195 2.18 10.79 11.67
N ILE A 196 2.64 12.04 11.66
CA ILE A 196 2.04 13.13 10.87
C ILE A 196 3.10 13.56 9.88
N TYR A 197 2.76 13.58 8.60
CA TYR A 197 3.69 14.05 7.58
C TYR A 197 2.95 14.72 6.41
N PRO A 198 3.56 15.75 5.80
CA PRO A 198 3.06 16.31 4.56
C PRO A 198 3.31 15.31 3.41
N PHE A 199 2.39 15.28 2.46
CA PHE A 199 2.59 14.55 1.21
C PHE A 199 2.24 15.41 0.01
N PHE A 200 2.85 15.08 -1.14
CA PHE A 200 2.67 15.78 -2.39
C PHE A 200 2.37 14.80 -3.51
N VAL A 201 1.31 15.07 -4.27
CA VAL A 201 0.92 14.29 -5.44
C VAL A 201 1.33 15.03 -6.69
N TYR A 202 1.96 14.35 -7.62
CA TYR A 202 2.29 14.88 -8.92
C TYR A 202 2.13 13.80 -9.99
N ASN A 203 1.22 14.05 -10.93
CA ASN A 203 0.95 13.17 -12.06
C ASN A 203 1.12 13.99 -13.35
N ARG A 204 1.96 13.49 -14.24
CA ARG A 204 2.20 14.13 -15.53
C ARG A 204 2.39 13.08 -16.62
N THR A 205 1.74 13.29 -17.73
CA THR A 205 1.97 12.56 -18.97
C THR A 205 2.76 13.46 -19.93
N PHE A 206 3.90 12.98 -20.37
CA PHE A 206 4.83 13.75 -21.22
C PHE A 206 4.48 13.59 -22.70
N ASN A 207 4.00 12.40 -23.07
CA ASN A 207 3.56 12.05 -24.41
C ASN A 207 2.64 10.82 -24.33
N ASP A 208 2.13 10.30 -25.44
CA ASP A 208 1.17 9.19 -25.49
C ASP A 208 1.64 7.91 -24.78
N LYS A 209 2.96 7.76 -24.59
CA LYS A 209 3.55 6.55 -24.00
C LYS A 209 4.12 6.74 -22.60
N LEU A 210 4.60 7.93 -22.28
CA LEU A 210 5.42 8.15 -21.08
C LEU A 210 4.75 9.10 -20.10
N GLY A 211 4.69 8.70 -18.84
CA GLY A 211 4.18 9.53 -17.74
C GLY A 211 4.90 9.25 -16.43
N ILE A 212 4.72 10.14 -15.48
CA ILE A 212 5.15 9.98 -14.09
C ILE A 212 3.93 10.07 -13.18
N GLU A 213 3.88 9.20 -12.18
CA GLU A 213 2.87 9.18 -11.14
C GLU A 213 3.57 9.14 -9.78
N SER A 214 3.25 10.07 -8.90
CA SER A 214 3.90 10.11 -7.61
C SER A 214 3.00 10.60 -6.48
N ILE A 215 3.23 10.03 -5.30
CA ILE A 215 2.70 10.47 -4.00
C ILE A 215 3.91 10.51 -3.06
N LEU A 216 4.61 11.63 -3.03
CA LEU A 216 5.82 11.77 -2.23
C LEU A 216 5.48 12.03 -0.75
N PRO A 217 6.17 11.36 0.23
CA PRO A 217 7.30 10.47 0.04
C PRO A 217 6.92 9.00 -0.24
N ALA A 218 5.63 8.64 -0.31
CA ALA A 218 5.19 7.24 -0.34
C ALA A 218 5.63 6.48 -1.60
N ASN A 219 5.53 7.09 -2.78
CA ASN A 219 5.97 6.45 -4.03
C ASN A 219 6.29 7.46 -5.13
N ALA A 220 7.11 7.01 -6.09
CA ALA A 220 7.33 7.66 -7.36
C ALA A 220 7.53 6.61 -8.46
N MET A 221 6.75 6.70 -9.53
CA MET A 221 6.69 5.70 -10.59
C MET A 221 6.77 6.36 -11.96
N LEU A 222 7.58 5.79 -12.83
CA LEU A 222 7.56 6.03 -14.26
C LEU A 222 6.57 5.07 -14.89
N ARG A 223 5.67 5.57 -15.71
CA ARG A 223 4.69 4.81 -16.47
C ARG A 223 5.03 4.81 -17.94
N VAL A 224 5.04 3.61 -18.55
CA VAL A 224 5.22 3.42 -19.99
C VAL A 224 4.01 2.68 -20.54
N ASN A 225 3.21 3.34 -21.34
CA ASN A 225 2.08 2.75 -22.05
C ASN A 225 2.57 2.13 -23.37
N PHE A 226 2.72 0.80 -23.42
CA PHE A 226 2.98 0.11 -24.69
C PHE A 226 1.75 0.11 -25.59
N SER A 227 0.58 0.01 -24.97
CA SER A 227 -0.74 0.13 -25.61
C SER A 227 -1.77 0.55 -24.54
N GLN A 228 -3.04 0.73 -24.94
CA GLN A 228 -4.14 0.94 -23.99
C GLN A 228 -4.40 -0.27 -23.07
N SER A 229 -3.91 -1.45 -23.48
CA SER A 229 -4.10 -2.71 -22.77
C SER A 229 -2.82 -3.25 -22.14
N MET A 230 -1.69 -2.53 -22.22
CA MET A 230 -0.41 -2.98 -21.67
C MET A 230 0.41 -1.80 -21.14
N ILE A 231 0.67 -1.79 -19.84
CA ILE A 231 1.33 -0.70 -19.12
C ILE A 231 2.46 -1.28 -18.28
N LEU A 232 3.63 -0.66 -18.35
CA LEU A 232 4.77 -0.93 -17.47
C LEU A 232 4.96 0.23 -16.50
N TYR A 233 5.05 -0.08 -15.24
CA TYR A 233 5.52 0.82 -14.19
C TYR A 233 6.90 0.42 -13.72
N SER A 234 7.75 1.39 -13.46
CA SER A 234 9.01 1.18 -12.74
C SER A 234 9.18 2.30 -11.73
N GLY A 235 9.57 1.96 -10.52
CA GLY A 235 9.64 3.00 -9.50
C GLY A 235 10.13 2.53 -8.14
N VAL A 236 9.93 3.43 -7.18
CA VAL A 236 10.23 3.23 -5.77
C VAL A 236 8.97 3.45 -4.95
N ALA A 237 8.79 2.64 -3.92
CA ALA A 237 7.75 2.82 -2.92
C ALA A 237 8.31 2.66 -1.51
N LEU A 238 7.83 3.48 -0.59
CA LEU A 238 8.04 3.33 0.86
C LEU A 238 6.82 2.63 1.43
N GLU A 239 7.03 1.51 2.07
CA GLU A 239 5.99 0.71 2.70
C GLU A 239 6.28 0.55 4.18
N GLY A 240 5.24 0.51 5.01
CA GLY A 240 5.41 0.25 6.42
C GLY A 240 4.14 -0.33 7.02
N SER A 241 4.32 -1.21 7.99
CA SER A 241 3.26 -1.84 8.74
C SER A 241 3.62 -1.95 10.21
N SER A 242 2.60 -2.05 11.03
CA SER A 242 2.73 -2.28 12.47
C SER A 242 1.67 -3.30 12.88
N TYR A 243 2.12 -4.41 13.44
CA TYR A 243 1.27 -5.51 13.91
C TYR A 243 1.39 -5.66 15.42
N THR A 244 0.27 -5.77 16.10
CA THR A 244 0.26 -6.21 17.50
C THR A 244 0.38 -7.73 17.52
N ILE A 245 1.39 -8.26 18.18
CA ILE A 245 1.63 -9.68 18.31
C ILE A 245 1.65 -10.09 19.78
N ARG A 246 1.26 -11.33 20.05
CA ARG A 246 1.48 -11.98 21.34
C ARG A 246 2.77 -12.75 21.26
N PRO A 247 3.80 -12.33 21.99
CA PRO A 247 5.08 -13.00 21.93
C PRO A 247 4.98 -14.42 22.50
N SER A 248 5.90 -15.27 22.07
CA SER A 248 6.11 -16.64 22.56
C SER A 248 7.51 -16.76 23.15
N GLY A 249 7.72 -17.75 24.02
CA GLY A 249 8.99 -18.01 24.68
C GLY A 249 9.11 -17.32 26.05
N GLU A 250 9.88 -17.95 26.95
CA GLU A 250 10.05 -17.51 28.34
C GLU A 250 10.68 -16.12 28.44
N ALA A 251 11.66 -15.83 27.56
CA ALA A 251 12.37 -14.55 27.55
C ALA A 251 11.47 -13.34 27.28
N LEU A 252 10.31 -13.52 26.67
CA LEU A 252 9.34 -12.46 26.40
C LEU A 252 8.04 -12.60 27.20
N ALA A 253 7.96 -13.54 28.15
CA ALA A 253 6.74 -13.83 28.92
C ALA A 253 6.22 -12.65 29.76
N GLN A 254 7.08 -11.68 30.07
CA GLN A 254 6.70 -10.46 30.76
C GLN A 254 5.83 -9.51 29.91
N PHE A 255 5.81 -9.67 28.59
CA PHE A 255 5.04 -8.83 27.68
C PHE A 255 3.75 -9.53 27.26
N GLU A 256 2.59 -8.94 27.53
CA GLU A 256 1.30 -9.45 27.04
C GLU A 256 1.19 -9.32 25.52
N THR A 257 1.66 -8.21 24.98
CA THR A 257 1.72 -7.94 23.54
C THR A 257 2.94 -7.09 23.20
N LEU A 258 3.50 -7.30 22.01
CA LEU A 258 4.53 -6.48 21.42
C LEU A 258 4.08 -5.93 20.06
N GLN A 259 4.78 -4.92 19.59
CA GLN A 259 4.51 -4.31 18.29
C GLN A 259 5.61 -4.70 17.31
N LEU A 260 5.28 -5.52 16.33
CA LEU A 260 6.16 -5.75 15.19
C LEU A 260 6.04 -4.55 14.24
N ARG A 261 7.10 -3.79 14.11
CA ARG A 261 7.18 -2.58 13.28
C ARG A 261 8.13 -2.83 12.13
N LYS A 262 7.67 -2.60 10.92
CA LYS A 262 8.52 -2.73 9.74
C LYS A 262 8.33 -1.55 8.79
N SER A 263 9.44 -1.19 8.15
CA SER A 263 9.47 -0.16 7.13
C SER A 263 10.47 -0.55 6.05
N GLU A 264 10.04 -0.51 4.81
CA GLU A 264 10.77 -1.03 3.66
C GLU A 264 10.76 -0.03 2.51
N ILE A 265 11.85 -0.01 1.75
CA ILE A 265 11.92 0.63 0.44
C ILE A 265 11.82 -0.48 -0.59
N ARG A 266 10.86 -0.38 -1.49
CA ARG A 266 10.66 -1.32 -2.59
C ARG A 266 11.04 -0.65 -3.90
N LEU A 267 12.04 -1.21 -4.61
CA LEU A 267 12.35 -0.89 -6.00
C LEU A 267 11.70 -1.95 -6.88
N PHE A 268 10.95 -1.56 -7.89
CA PHE A 268 10.15 -2.51 -8.65
C PHE A 268 9.96 -2.14 -10.12
N ALA A 269 9.63 -3.16 -10.91
CA ALA A 269 9.02 -3.07 -12.23
C ALA A 269 7.74 -3.90 -12.22
N ASN A 270 6.61 -3.32 -12.62
CA ASN A 270 5.29 -3.93 -12.63
C ASN A 270 4.66 -3.83 -14.01
N LEU A 271 4.39 -4.96 -14.64
CA LEU A 271 3.71 -5.06 -15.92
C LEU A 271 2.23 -5.35 -15.68
N GLU A 272 1.35 -4.49 -16.18
CA GLU A 272 -0.10 -4.68 -16.15
C GLU A 272 -0.61 -4.93 -17.57
N ARG A 273 -1.47 -5.93 -17.73
CA ARG A 273 -2.05 -6.27 -19.02
C ARG A 273 -3.53 -6.63 -18.92
N GLU A 274 -4.30 -6.10 -19.86
CA GLU A 274 -5.70 -6.42 -20.08
C GLU A 274 -5.83 -7.84 -20.67
N ILE A 275 -6.64 -8.68 -20.03
CA ILE A 275 -7.10 -9.95 -20.57
C ILE A 275 -8.46 -9.75 -21.24
N HIS A 276 -9.31 -9.00 -20.56
CA HIS A 276 -10.63 -8.62 -21.04
C HIS A 276 -10.92 -7.19 -20.56
N ASP A 277 -11.80 -6.45 -21.20
CA ASP A 277 -12.12 -5.04 -20.91
C ASP A 277 -12.13 -4.67 -19.42
N TRP A 278 -12.70 -5.50 -18.59
CA TRP A 278 -12.82 -5.29 -17.14
C TRP A 278 -11.84 -6.13 -16.30
N PHE A 279 -11.11 -7.09 -16.89
CA PHE A 279 -10.26 -8.05 -16.20
C PHE A 279 -8.81 -7.90 -16.64
N TRP A 280 -7.93 -7.65 -15.69
CA TRP A 280 -6.50 -7.41 -15.88
C TRP A 280 -5.68 -8.31 -15.00
N PHE A 281 -4.47 -8.59 -15.40
CA PHE A 281 -3.45 -9.18 -14.52
C PHE A 281 -2.24 -8.27 -14.40
N ASN A 282 -1.44 -8.48 -13.36
CA ASN A 282 -0.14 -7.84 -13.18
C ASN A 282 0.92 -8.84 -12.72
N VAL A 283 2.15 -8.55 -13.12
CA VAL A 283 3.35 -9.21 -12.61
C VAL A 283 4.35 -8.14 -12.23
N GLU A 284 4.84 -8.21 -11.01
CA GLU A 284 5.80 -7.27 -10.46
C GLU A 284 7.00 -8.01 -9.92
N ALA A 285 8.20 -7.52 -10.23
CA ALA A 285 9.45 -8.02 -9.70
C ALA A 285 10.31 -6.86 -9.20
N GLY A 286 11.13 -7.12 -8.20
CA GLY A 286 11.98 -6.07 -7.65
C GLY A 286 12.81 -6.51 -6.46
N VAL A 287 13.25 -5.53 -5.67
CA VAL A 287 14.06 -5.74 -4.46
C VAL A 287 13.47 -4.92 -3.31
N ARG A 288 13.38 -5.53 -2.14
CA ARG A 288 12.98 -4.90 -0.88
C ARG A 288 14.19 -4.64 0.00
N PHE A 289 14.30 -3.41 0.49
CA PHE A 289 15.31 -2.96 1.42
C PHE A 289 14.62 -2.63 2.75
N SER A 290 14.87 -3.40 3.78
CA SER A 290 14.34 -3.12 5.11
C SER A 290 15.23 -2.09 5.81
N TYR A 291 14.68 -0.94 6.18
CA TYR A 291 15.41 0.05 6.99
C TYR A 291 14.93 0.09 8.45
N ARG A 292 13.80 -0.55 8.74
CA ARG A 292 13.30 -0.83 10.08
C ARG A 292 12.62 -2.18 10.11
N PHE A 293 13.00 -3.00 11.05
CA PHE A 293 12.30 -4.23 11.39
C PHE A 293 12.59 -4.51 12.87
N GLU A 294 11.60 -4.31 13.74
CA GLU A 294 11.81 -4.31 15.17
C GLU A 294 10.58 -4.83 15.93
N LEU A 295 10.81 -5.45 17.07
CA LEU A 295 9.80 -5.64 18.10
C LEU A 295 9.94 -4.53 19.15
N ALA A 296 8.87 -3.77 19.32
CA ALA A 296 8.79 -2.67 20.26
C ALA A 296 7.70 -2.92 21.31
N GLU A 297 7.85 -2.32 22.47
CA GLU A 297 6.96 -2.55 23.61
C GLU A 297 5.52 -2.09 23.32
N ASN A 298 5.36 -0.93 22.67
CA ASN A 298 4.05 -0.30 22.50
C ASN A 298 3.90 0.46 21.18
N LEU A 299 2.76 1.14 21.00
CA LEU A 299 2.39 1.88 19.81
C LEU A 299 2.86 3.35 19.79
N LEU A 300 3.60 3.81 20.76
CA LEU A 300 4.06 5.19 20.81
C LEU A 300 4.97 5.51 19.62
N TYR A 301 5.18 6.80 19.38
CA TYR A 301 6.05 7.26 18.29
C TYR A 301 7.50 6.77 18.45
N ASN A 302 8.01 6.79 19.68
CA ASN A 302 9.35 6.33 20.03
C ASN A 302 9.31 5.38 21.22
N PRO A 303 8.82 4.14 21.05
CA PRO A 303 8.77 3.15 22.10
C PRO A 303 10.14 2.53 22.33
N GLU A 304 10.30 1.85 23.44
CA GLU A 304 11.46 1.00 23.68
C GLU A 304 11.49 -0.15 22.67
N THR A 305 12.63 -0.33 22.02
CA THR A 305 12.88 -1.44 21.10
C THR A 305 13.39 -2.63 21.90
N ILE A 306 12.63 -3.72 21.88
CA ILE A 306 12.97 -4.96 22.58
C ILE A 306 13.92 -5.80 21.74
N ILE A 307 13.67 -5.91 20.44
CA ILE A 307 14.52 -6.64 19.49
C ILE A 307 14.65 -5.81 18.22
N ASP A 308 15.88 -5.45 17.86
CA ASP A 308 16.20 -4.83 16.55
C ASP A 308 16.62 -5.91 15.57
N MET A 309 16.03 -5.88 14.39
CA MET A 309 16.25 -6.89 13.36
C MET A 309 16.79 -6.23 12.09
N ARG A 310 17.89 -6.79 11.58
CA ARG A 310 18.50 -6.35 10.33
C ARG A 310 18.37 -7.44 9.28
N ARG A 311 17.74 -7.10 8.17
CA ARG A 311 17.55 -8.00 7.03
C ARG A 311 18.41 -7.55 5.86
N ARG A 312 18.95 -8.51 5.10
CA ARG A 312 19.58 -8.22 3.81
C ARG A 312 18.50 -7.83 2.78
N PRO A 313 18.88 -7.00 1.79
CA PRO A 313 17.99 -6.77 0.65
C PRO A 313 17.54 -8.10 0.03
N ALA A 314 16.26 -8.23 -0.24
CA ALA A 314 15.67 -9.45 -0.76
C ALA A 314 14.92 -9.19 -2.07
N PRO A 315 15.17 -9.98 -3.12
CA PRO A 315 14.34 -9.96 -4.31
C PRO A 315 12.95 -10.47 -4.01
N PHE A 316 11.96 -10.03 -4.77
CA PHE A 316 10.59 -10.50 -4.67
C PHE A 316 9.95 -10.66 -6.04
N LEU A 317 8.95 -11.50 -6.09
CA LEU A 317 8.04 -11.65 -7.22
C LEU A 317 6.61 -11.57 -6.71
N LYS A 318 5.81 -10.74 -7.37
CA LYS A 318 4.39 -10.57 -7.09
C LYS A 318 3.60 -10.78 -8.36
N ALA A 319 2.49 -11.49 -8.26
CA ALA A 319 1.54 -11.66 -9.34
C ALA A 319 0.12 -11.44 -8.81
N GLY A 320 -0.75 -10.93 -9.66
CA GLY A 320 -2.11 -10.69 -9.26
C GLY A 320 -3.07 -10.47 -10.41
N VAL A 321 -4.33 -10.36 -10.04
CA VAL A 321 -5.42 -10.01 -10.95
C VAL A 321 -6.21 -8.87 -10.36
N PHE A 322 -6.78 -8.05 -11.22
CA PHE A 322 -7.63 -6.95 -10.78
C PHE A 322 -8.76 -6.65 -11.76
N LEU A 323 -9.83 -6.09 -11.21
CA LEU A 323 -10.98 -5.66 -11.97
C LEU A 323 -11.00 -4.14 -12.06
N VAL A 324 -11.35 -3.65 -13.23
CA VAL A 324 -11.59 -2.24 -13.51
C VAL A 324 -13.01 -2.07 -14.07
N PRO A 325 -13.63 -0.89 -13.98
CA PRO A 325 -14.92 -0.64 -14.58
C PRO A 325 -14.87 -0.88 -16.10
N PRO A 326 -15.84 -1.60 -16.67
CA PRO A 326 -15.94 -1.75 -18.13
C PRO A 326 -16.05 -0.42 -18.86
N LYS A 327 -15.51 -0.33 -20.08
CA LYS A 327 -15.53 0.89 -20.90
C LYS A 327 -16.96 1.43 -21.10
N LYS A 328 -17.92 0.55 -21.32
CA LYS A 328 -19.34 0.90 -21.52
C LYS A 328 -20.00 1.68 -20.36
N PHE A 329 -19.43 1.64 -19.15
CA PHE A 329 -19.92 2.43 -18.01
C PHE A 329 -19.19 3.77 -17.88
N LEU A 330 -18.38 4.05 -18.85
CA LEU A 330 -17.48 5.17 -18.90
C LEU A 330 -17.93 6.16 -19.99
N GLU A 331 -18.78 5.70 -20.91
CA GLU A 331 -19.54 6.45 -21.90
C GLU A 331 -20.80 7.02 -21.27
#